data_88645b18ca5db4676fa0dc49b73802b8
#
_entry.id   88645b18ca5db4676fa0dc49b73802b8
#
_cell.length_a   1.000
_cell.length_b   1.000
_cell.length_c   1.000
_cell.angle_alpha   90.00
_cell.angle_beta   90.00
_cell.angle_gamma   90.00
#
_symmetry.space_group_name_H-M   'P 1'
#
loop_
_entity.id
_entity.type
_entity.pdbx_description
1 polymer ?
#
loop_
_entity_poly.entity_id
_entity_poly.type
_entity_poly.pdbx_seq_one_letter_code
_entity_poly.pdbx_strand_id
1 'polypeptide(L)'
;MTTDTSTEVKWLPAEQQTHWRAFRGGAARLFAALEHELERDTGLSTHEYEVLVRLSETPDRTLRMAQLADNIAHSRSRLTHTIRRMEERGLVTRAACVEDARGVNCVMTAKGWEVLVAAAPKHVQSVRDHLVDVLTPEQFLALGDAMEAVRLHLTGGACHVEGELPAC
;
A
#
# COMPACT_ATOMS: atom_id res chain seq x y z
N MET A 1 -28.84 -28.79 29.69
CA MET A 1 -27.73 -29.37 28.95
C MET A 1 -27.20 -28.26 28.06
N THR A 2 -26.22 -27.51 28.56
CA THR A 2 -25.50 -26.46 27.84
C THR A 2 -24.35 -27.13 27.10
N THR A 3 -24.45 -27.25 25.78
CA THR A 3 -23.34 -27.66 24.91
C THR A 3 -22.33 -26.53 24.88
N ASP A 4 -21.30 -26.64 25.70
CA ASP A 4 -20.08 -25.85 25.62
C ASP A 4 -19.34 -26.22 24.33
N THR A 5 -19.53 -25.45 23.27
CA THR A 5 -18.78 -25.56 22.03
C THR A 5 -17.52 -24.71 22.19
N SER A 6 -16.64 -25.08 23.11
CA SER A 6 -15.28 -24.56 23.12
C SER A 6 -14.57 -25.04 21.87
N THR A 7 -14.45 -24.19 20.86
CA THR A 7 -13.66 -24.47 19.67
C THR A 7 -12.22 -24.63 20.14
N GLU A 8 -11.74 -25.87 20.19
CA GLU A 8 -10.37 -26.19 20.59
C GLU A 8 -9.38 -25.42 19.67
N VAL A 9 -8.59 -24.54 20.25
CA VAL A 9 -7.63 -23.73 19.50
C VAL A 9 -6.51 -24.61 18.97
N LYS A 10 -6.39 -24.69 17.65
CA LYS A 10 -5.27 -25.38 16.99
C LYS A 10 -4.01 -24.51 17.05
N TRP A 11 -3.17 -24.74 18.05
CA TRP A 11 -1.90 -24.02 18.21
C TRP A 11 -0.92 -24.31 17.07
N LEU A 12 -0.10 -23.30 16.74
CA LEU A 12 0.95 -23.46 15.74
C LEU A 12 2.06 -24.38 16.31
N PRO A 13 2.48 -25.42 15.58
CA PRO A 13 3.68 -26.19 15.91
C PRO A 13 4.92 -25.31 15.95
N ALA A 14 5.99 -25.79 16.63
CA ALA A 14 7.22 -25.02 16.84
C ALA A 14 7.85 -24.48 15.52
N GLU A 15 7.84 -25.29 14.47
CA GLU A 15 8.32 -24.91 13.14
C GLU A 15 7.50 -23.76 12.56
N GLN A 16 6.18 -23.86 12.56
CA GLN A 16 5.30 -22.79 12.08
C GLN A 16 5.45 -21.51 12.91
N GLN A 17 5.63 -21.63 14.24
CA GLN A 17 5.92 -20.47 15.08
C GLN A 17 7.23 -19.78 14.70
N THR A 18 8.26 -20.53 14.35
CA THR A 18 9.56 -19.99 13.93
C THR A 18 9.41 -19.19 12.65
N HIS A 19 8.75 -19.73 11.63
CA HIS A 19 8.51 -19.02 10.37
C HIS A 19 7.59 -17.81 10.54
N TRP A 20 6.54 -17.91 11.35
CA TRP A 20 5.69 -16.79 11.69
C TRP A 20 6.45 -15.62 12.35
N ARG A 21 7.33 -15.95 13.31
CA ARG A 21 8.14 -14.93 14.00
C ARG A 21 9.16 -14.28 13.05
N ALA A 22 9.78 -15.06 12.17
CA ALA A 22 10.70 -14.58 11.16
C ALA A 22 10.00 -13.61 10.19
N PHE A 23 8.85 -14.03 9.63
CA PHE A 23 8.02 -13.18 8.78
C PHE A 23 7.63 -11.87 9.47
N ARG A 24 7.02 -11.96 10.63
CA ARG A 24 6.56 -10.77 11.37
C ARG A 24 7.70 -9.82 11.72
N GLY A 25 8.83 -10.37 12.18
CA GLY A 25 9.99 -9.56 12.57
C GLY A 25 10.71 -8.95 11.37
N GLY A 26 10.83 -9.67 10.26
CA GLY A 26 11.41 -9.20 9.01
C GLY A 26 10.54 -8.12 8.36
N ALA A 27 9.26 -8.37 8.19
CA ALA A 27 8.31 -7.42 7.61
C ALA A 27 8.25 -6.10 8.40
N ALA A 28 8.19 -6.17 9.74
CA ALA A 28 8.15 -4.97 10.56
C ALA A 28 9.40 -4.10 10.39
N ARG A 29 10.60 -4.70 10.31
CA ARG A 29 11.85 -3.97 10.10
C ARG A 29 11.98 -3.41 8.69
N LEU A 30 11.58 -4.19 7.69
CA LEU A 30 11.56 -3.76 6.30
C LEU A 30 10.69 -2.51 6.12
N PHE A 31 9.42 -2.56 6.52
CA PHE A 31 8.52 -1.42 6.38
C PHE A 31 8.99 -0.20 7.16
N ALA A 32 9.56 -0.38 8.35
CA ALA A 32 10.12 0.73 9.12
C ALA A 32 11.33 1.38 8.42
N ALA A 33 12.21 0.59 7.78
CA ALA A 33 13.33 1.11 7.02
C ALA A 33 12.86 1.89 5.78
N LEU A 34 11.95 1.30 4.98
CA LEU A 34 11.38 1.93 3.79
C LEU A 34 10.67 3.25 4.12
N GLU A 35 9.85 3.28 5.19
CA GLU A 35 9.18 4.48 5.65
C GLU A 35 10.17 5.57 6.07
N HIS A 36 11.17 5.21 6.86
CA HIS A 36 12.20 6.15 7.34
C HIS A 36 12.98 6.78 6.17
N GLU A 37 13.42 5.97 5.21
CA GLU A 37 14.18 6.44 4.06
C GLU A 37 13.33 7.28 3.12
N LEU A 38 12.09 6.87 2.84
CA LEU A 38 11.17 7.63 2.02
C LEU A 38 10.91 9.02 2.61
N GLU A 39 10.62 9.10 3.91
CA GLU A 39 10.37 10.37 4.59
C GLU A 39 11.63 11.26 4.61
N ARG A 40 12.79 10.69 4.93
CA ARG A 40 14.09 11.40 4.94
C ARG A 40 14.44 11.98 3.57
N ASP A 41 14.26 11.19 2.51
CA ASP A 41 14.78 11.52 1.18
C ASP A 41 13.81 12.30 0.30
N THR A 42 12.51 12.25 0.63
CA THR A 42 11.45 12.84 -0.19
C THR A 42 10.49 13.75 0.59
N GLY A 43 10.47 13.64 1.91
CA GLY A 43 9.49 14.30 2.77
C GLY A 43 8.07 13.76 2.61
N LEU A 44 7.91 12.56 2.01
CA LEU A 44 6.63 11.87 1.89
C LEU A 44 6.54 10.76 2.93
N SER A 45 5.40 10.63 3.59
CA SER A 45 5.06 9.40 4.30
C SER A 45 4.72 8.29 3.29
N THR A 46 4.85 7.02 3.69
CA THR A 46 4.44 5.88 2.87
C THR A 46 3.01 6.00 2.36
N HIS A 47 2.10 6.52 3.18
CA HIS A 47 0.70 6.71 2.80
C HIS A 47 0.51 7.79 1.73
N GLU A 48 1.25 8.91 1.80
CA GLU A 48 1.20 9.96 0.79
C GLU A 48 1.78 9.47 -0.54
N TYR A 49 2.88 8.72 -0.47
CA TYR A 49 3.48 8.10 -1.65
C TYR A 49 2.53 7.11 -2.32
N GLU A 50 1.90 6.21 -1.54
CA GLU A 50 0.93 5.23 -2.05
C GLU A 50 -0.27 5.91 -2.72
N VAL A 51 -0.81 6.99 -2.14
CA VAL A 51 -1.86 7.80 -2.78
C VAL A 51 -1.41 8.32 -4.13
N LEU A 52 -0.20 8.89 -4.24
CA LEU A 52 0.34 9.40 -5.50
C LEU A 52 0.53 8.26 -6.52
N VAL A 53 1.05 7.11 -6.10
CA VAL A 53 1.18 5.94 -6.97
C VAL A 53 -0.18 5.52 -7.53
N ARG A 54 -1.20 5.33 -6.67
CA ARG A 54 -2.54 4.92 -7.13
C ARG A 54 -3.19 5.92 -8.09
N LEU A 55 -3.00 7.21 -7.85
CA LEU A 55 -3.47 8.24 -8.78
C LEU A 55 -2.70 8.20 -10.11
N SER A 56 -1.41 7.91 -10.08
CA SER A 56 -0.59 7.85 -11.30
C SER A 56 -0.96 6.70 -12.25
N GLU A 57 -1.54 5.63 -11.72
CA GLU A 57 -1.99 4.45 -12.45
C GLU A 57 -3.30 4.68 -13.23
N THR A 58 -3.97 5.82 -13.04
CA THR A 58 -5.20 6.16 -13.74
C THR A 58 -4.96 7.15 -14.88
N PRO A 59 -5.73 7.08 -15.99
CA PRO A 59 -5.50 7.91 -17.18
C PRO A 59 -5.46 9.42 -16.89
N ASP A 60 -6.37 9.90 -16.05
CA ASP A 60 -6.50 11.32 -15.70
C ASP A 60 -5.90 11.66 -14.32
N ARG A 61 -5.12 10.74 -13.73
CA ARG A 61 -4.58 10.88 -12.37
C ARG A 61 -5.65 11.22 -11.34
N THR A 62 -6.81 10.62 -11.51
CA THR A 62 -8.03 10.91 -10.76
C THR A 62 -8.68 9.63 -10.27
N LEU A 63 -9.02 9.56 -8.99
CA LEU A 63 -9.78 8.46 -8.40
C LEU A 63 -10.87 9.00 -7.49
N ARG A 64 -12.00 8.29 -7.43
CA ARG A 64 -13.01 8.55 -6.39
C ARG A 64 -12.42 8.28 -5.01
N MET A 65 -12.73 9.13 -4.03
CA MET A 65 -12.29 8.96 -2.64
C MET A 65 -12.68 7.58 -2.07
N ALA A 66 -13.82 7.03 -2.46
CA ALA A 66 -14.26 5.69 -2.05
C ALA A 66 -13.34 4.60 -2.65
N GLN A 67 -13.05 4.67 -3.96
CA GLN A 67 -12.14 3.73 -4.63
C GLN A 67 -10.72 3.82 -4.05
N LEU A 68 -10.25 5.03 -3.77
CA LEU A 68 -8.95 5.23 -3.15
C LEU A 68 -8.88 4.62 -1.74
N ALA A 69 -9.97 4.70 -0.96
CA ALA A 69 -10.06 4.07 0.35
C ALA A 69 -10.07 2.53 0.30
N ASP A 70 -10.70 1.97 -0.73
CA ASP A 70 -10.77 0.52 -0.93
C ASP A 70 -9.42 -0.05 -1.44
N ASN A 71 -8.68 0.74 -2.24
CA ASN A 71 -7.39 0.36 -2.81
C ASN A 71 -6.22 0.48 -1.81
N ILE A 72 -6.33 1.40 -0.86
CA ILE A 72 -5.31 1.59 0.18
C ILE A 72 -5.82 0.89 1.44
N ALA A 73 -5.07 -0.08 1.97
CA ALA A 73 -5.44 -0.89 3.15
C ALA A 73 -5.55 -0.07 4.45
N HIS A 74 -6.21 1.09 4.41
CA HIS A 74 -6.35 2.02 5.53
C HIS A 74 -7.80 2.38 5.84
N SER A 75 -8.05 2.77 7.09
CA SER A 75 -9.36 3.27 7.46
C SER A 75 -9.70 4.57 6.70
N ARG A 76 -10.95 4.75 6.32
CA ARG A 76 -11.46 5.96 5.62
C ARG A 76 -11.11 7.26 6.35
N SER A 77 -11.06 7.27 7.68
CA SER A 77 -10.68 8.44 8.47
C SER A 77 -9.20 8.79 8.29
N ARG A 78 -8.31 7.79 8.28
CA ARG A 78 -6.87 8.00 8.05
C ARG A 78 -6.62 8.55 6.65
N LEU A 79 -7.26 7.98 5.62
CA LEU A 79 -7.17 8.50 4.26
C LEU A 79 -7.61 9.97 4.18
N THR A 80 -8.74 10.34 4.81
CA THR A 80 -9.23 11.71 4.82
C THR A 80 -8.20 12.68 5.40
N HIS A 81 -7.51 12.30 6.48
CA HIS A 81 -6.43 13.11 7.06
C HIS A 81 -5.22 13.22 6.13
N THR A 82 -4.81 12.11 5.50
CA THR A 82 -3.70 12.10 4.53
C THR A 82 -4.01 13.04 3.36
N ILE A 83 -5.18 12.91 2.74
CA ILE A 83 -5.59 13.75 1.61
C ILE A 83 -5.64 15.24 2.00
N ARG A 84 -6.13 15.59 3.20
CA ARG A 84 -6.13 16.99 3.65
C ARG A 84 -4.70 17.56 3.74
N ARG A 85 -3.75 16.81 4.33
CA ARG A 85 -2.34 17.24 4.40
C ARG A 85 -1.73 17.39 3.00
N MET A 86 -2.06 16.48 2.09
CA MET A 86 -1.59 16.54 0.70
C MET A 86 -2.18 17.74 -0.05
N GLU A 87 -3.45 18.13 0.20
CA GLU A 87 -4.05 19.34 -0.34
C GLU A 87 -3.36 20.59 0.20
N GLU A 88 -3.10 20.66 1.50
CA GLU A 88 -2.37 21.76 2.14
C GLU A 88 -0.97 21.96 1.53
N ARG A 89 -0.34 20.85 1.08
CA ARG A 89 0.95 20.85 0.37
C ARG A 89 0.82 21.10 -1.15
N GLY A 90 -0.40 21.10 -1.68
CA GLY A 90 -0.70 21.29 -3.10
C GLY A 90 -0.34 20.07 -3.98
N LEU A 91 -0.29 18.87 -3.42
CA LEU A 91 0.03 17.64 -4.15
C LEU A 91 -1.21 17.04 -4.83
N VAL A 92 -2.36 17.22 -4.23
CA VAL A 92 -3.66 16.76 -4.75
C VAL A 92 -4.70 17.86 -4.56
N THR A 93 -5.84 17.73 -5.23
CA THR A 93 -7.05 18.55 -5.02
C THR A 93 -8.27 17.65 -4.94
N ARG A 94 -9.31 18.09 -4.22
CA ARG A 94 -10.62 17.46 -4.27
C ARG A 94 -11.52 18.17 -5.26
N ALA A 95 -12.22 17.41 -6.08
CA ALA A 95 -13.18 17.93 -7.06
C ALA A 95 -14.52 17.20 -6.91
N ALA A 96 -15.63 17.89 -7.14
CA ALA A 96 -16.93 17.24 -7.22
C ALA A 96 -16.94 16.27 -8.42
N CYS A 97 -17.56 15.10 -8.25
CA CYS A 97 -17.75 14.18 -9.36
C CYS A 97 -18.86 14.71 -10.27
N VAL A 98 -18.58 14.81 -11.57
CA VAL A 98 -19.55 15.33 -12.56
C VAL A 98 -20.74 14.37 -12.72
N GLU A 99 -20.51 13.06 -12.57
CA GLU A 99 -21.52 12.02 -12.77
C GLU A 99 -22.36 11.72 -11.52
N ASP A 100 -21.90 12.12 -10.35
CA ASP A 100 -22.54 11.84 -9.07
C ASP A 100 -22.31 13.00 -8.10
N ALA A 101 -23.36 13.79 -7.88
CA ALA A 101 -23.33 14.97 -7.01
C ALA A 101 -22.90 14.69 -5.55
N ARG A 102 -22.87 13.40 -5.13
CA ARG A 102 -22.42 12.97 -3.82
C ARG A 102 -20.98 12.45 -3.82
N GLY A 103 -20.40 12.24 -5.01
CA GLY A 103 -19.05 11.73 -5.18
C GLY A 103 -18.00 12.84 -5.09
N VAL A 104 -16.89 12.54 -4.43
CA VAL A 104 -15.70 13.40 -4.40
C VAL A 104 -14.55 12.65 -5.04
N ASN A 105 -13.90 13.29 -6.01
CA ASN A 105 -12.69 12.81 -6.66
C ASN A 105 -11.46 13.40 -5.97
N CYS A 106 -10.40 12.60 -5.88
CA CYS A 106 -9.04 13.06 -5.59
C CYS A 106 -8.29 13.15 -6.92
N VAL A 107 -7.72 14.30 -7.20
CA VAL A 107 -7.00 14.60 -8.44
C VAL A 107 -5.57 14.96 -8.11
N MET A 108 -4.59 14.30 -8.74
CA MET A 108 -3.19 14.65 -8.59
C MET A 108 -2.89 15.96 -9.34
N THR A 109 -2.17 16.87 -8.69
CA THR A 109 -1.71 18.11 -9.34
C THR A 109 -0.42 17.88 -10.14
N ALA A 110 -0.03 18.87 -10.98
CA ALA A 110 1.28 18.87 -11.62
C ALA A 110 2.43 18.77 -10.60
N LYS A 111 2.32 19.49 -9.48
CA LYS A 111 3.29 19.41 -8.38
C LYS A 111 3.32 18.02 -7.75
N GLY A 112 2.16 17.37 -7.55
CA GLY A 112 2.08 16.00 -7.03
C GLY A 112 2.80 15.02 -7.96
N TRP A 113 2.62 15.18 -9.26
CA TRP A 113 3.33 14.39 -10.27
C TRP A 113 4.85 14.58 -10.22
N GLU A 114 5.32 15.81 -10.19
CA GLU A 114 6.76 16.13 -10.09
C GLU A 114 7.39 15.51 -8.83
N VAL A 115 6.68 15.60 -7.70
CA VAL A 115 7.13 15.02 -6.43
C VAL A 115 7.18 13.49 -6.52
N LEU A 116 6.17 12.84 -7.12
CA LEU A 116 6.18 11.39 -7.32
C LEU A 116 7.34 10.95 -8.21
N VAL A 117 7.55 11.60 -9.36
CA VAL A 117 8.63 11.28 -10.30
C VAL A 117 10.02 11.41 -9.63
N ALA A 118 10.20 12.42 -8.79
CA ALA A 118 11.45 12.59 -8.03
C ALA A 118 11.63 11.56 -6.89
N ALA A 119 10.53 11.09 -6.30
CA ALA A 119 10.54 10.14 -5.19
C ALA A 119 10.71 8.68 -5.66
N ALA A 120 10.11 8.31 -6.78
CA ALA A 120 10.04 6.92 -7.24
C ALA A 120 11.41 6.22 -7.38
N PRO A 121 12.44 6.82 -8.01
CA PRO A 121 13.76 6.16 -8.11
C PRO A 121 14.39 5.89 -6.74
N LYS A 122 14.23 6.79 -5.77
CA LYS A 122 14.77 6.63 -4.42
C LYS A 122 14.06 5.51 -3.68
N HIS A 123 12.74 5.46 -3.78
CA HIS A 123 11.95 4.38 -3.18
C HIS A 123 12.27 3.02 -3.80
N VAL A 124 12.38 2.94 -5.12
CA VAL A 124 12.77 1.70 -5.82
C VAL A 124 14.14 1.24 -5.38
N GLN A 125 15.11 2.15 -5.25
CA GLN A 125 16.45 1.79 -4.76
C GLN A 125 16.39 1.24 -3.34
N SER A 126 15.66 1.88 -2.43
CA SER A 126 15.46 1.40 -1.07
C SER A 126 14.81 0.01 -1.02
N VAL A 127 13.80 -0.25 -1.86
CA VAL A 127 13.18 -1.59 -1.98
C VAL A 127 14.20 -2.62 -2.48
N ARG A 128 15.06 -2.26 -3.44
CA ARG A 128 16.12 -3.15 -3.90
C ARG A 128 17.10 -3.48 -2.78
N ASP A 129 17.62 -2.45 -2.11
CA ASP A 129 18.67 -2.60 -1.10
C ASP A 129 18.20 -3.42 0.11
N HIS A 130 16.92 -3.31 0.49
CA HIS A 130 16.39 -3.96 1.68
C HIS A 130 15.61 -5.25 1.43
N LEU A 131 15.21 -5.52 0.20
CA LEU A 131 14.41 -6.70 -0.10
C LEU A 131 14.88 -7.44 -1.35
N VAL A 132 14.84 -6.81 -2.53
CA VAL A 132 15.02 -7.51 -3.81
C VAL A 132 16.41 -8.09 -3.93
N ASP A 133 17.45 -7.31 -3.61
CA ASP A 133 18.86 -7.71 -3.76
C ASP A 133 19.38 -8.51 -2.53
N VAL A 134 18.56 -8.63 -1.46
CA VAL A 134 18.85 -9.47 -0.30
C VAL A 134 18.42 -10.91 -0.51
N LEU A 135 17.40 -11.14 -1.35
CA LEU A 135 16.82 -12.46 -1.63
C LEU A 135 17.36 -13.03 -2.93
N THR A 136 17.36 -14.37 -3.04
CA THR A 136 17.53 -14.97 -4.38
C THR A 136 16.27 -14.74 -5.22
N PRO A 137 16.36 -14.81 -6.57
CA PRO A 137 15.18 -14.66 -7.44
C PRO A 137 14.04 -15.62 -7.06
N GLU A 138 14.37 -16.88 -6.71
CA GLU A 138 13.40 -17.89 -6.32
C GLU A 138 12.72 -17.55 -4.98
N GLN A 139 13.48 -17.02 -4.02
CA GLN A 139 12.94 -16.58 -2.73
C GLN A 139 12.02 -15.38 -2.89
N PHE A 140 12.39 -14.42 -3.76
CA PHE A 140 11.57 -13.24 -4.02
C PHE A 140 10.24 -13.61 -4.70
N LEU A 141 10.27 -14.49 -5.71
CA LEU A 141 9.06 -15.01 -6.36
C LEU A 141 8.17 -15.76 -5.37
N ALA A 142 8.75 -16.68 -4.59
CA ALA A 142 7.99 -17.45 -3.60
C ALA A 142 7.35 -16.54 -2.51
N LEU A 143 8.02 -15.45 -2.13
CA LEU A 143 7.46 -14.46 -1.21
C LEU A 143 6.25 -13.75 -1.85
N GLY A 144 6.37 -13.34 -3.12
CA GLY A 144 5.28 -12.71 -3.87
C GLY A 144 4.06 -13.62 -3.95
N ASP A 145 4.24 -14.87 -4.38
CA ASP A 145 3.16 -15.87 -4.49
C ASP A 145 2.48 -16.12 -3.14
N ALA A 146 3.27 -16.25 -2.07
CA ALA A 146 2.74 -16.46 -0.73
C ALA A 146 1.91 -15.27 -0.24
N MET A 147 2.39 -14.03 -0.46
CA MET A 147 1.67 -12.82 -0.07
C MET A 147 0.40 -12.60 -0.90
N GLU A 148 0.44 -12.93 -2.19
CA GLU A 148 -0.76 -12.89 -3.03
C GLU A 148 -1.84 -13.86 -2.56
N ALA A 149 -1.46 -15.09 -2.21
CA ALA A 149 -2.42 -16.06 -1.63
C ALA A 149 -3.07 -15.54 -0.34
N VAL A 150 -2.29 -14.89 0.54
CA VAL A 150 -2.80 -14.26 1.77
C VAL A 150 -3.73 -13.09 1.42
N ARG A 151 -3.35 -12.22 0.49
CA ARG A 151 -4.16 -11.10 0.04
C ARG A 151 -5.52 -11.54 -0.49
N LEU A 152 -5.53 -12.53 -1.41
CA LEU A 152 -6.76 -13.09 -1.98
C LEU A 152 -7.67 -13.67 -0.90
N HIS A 153 -7.12 -14.38 0.07
CA HIS A 153 -7.90 -14.93 1.19
C HIS A 153 -8.57 -13.81 2.02
N LEU A 154 -7.82 -12.75 2.32
CA LEU A 154 -8.30 -11.64 3.16
C LEU A 154 -9.31 -10.73 2.44
N THR A 155 -9.21 -10.61 1.12
CA THR A 155 -10.10 -9.77 0.30
C THR A 155 -11.30 -10.53 -0.28
N GLY A 156 -11.47 -11.80 0.06
CA GLY A 156 -12.54 -12.64 -0.48
C GLY A 156 -12.43 -12.88 -1.99
N GLY A 157 -11.21 -12.82 -2.55
CA GLY A 157 -10.95 -13.04 -3.99
C GLY A 157 -11.24 -11.83 -4.88
N ALA A 158 -11.47 -10.64 -4.31
CA ALA A 158 -11.59 -9.42 -5.11
C ALA A 158 -10.25 -9.13 -5.80
N CYS A 159 -10.21 -9.26 -7.14
CA CYS A 159 -9.07 -8.85 -7.93
C CYS A 159 -8.93 -7.33 -7.90
N HIS A 160 -7.88 -6.82 -7.25
CA HIS A 160 -7.37 -5.51 -7.62
C HIS A 160 -6.57 -5.70 -8.91
N VAL A 161 -7.02 -5.07 -9.98
CA VAL A 161 -6.22 -4.97 -11.21
C VAL A 161 -5.04 -4.07 -10.86
N GLU A 162 -3.89 -4.66 -10.62
CA GLU A 162 -2.63 -3.92 -10.56
C GLU A 162 -2.36 -3.44 -11.99
N GLY A 163 -2.44 -2.14 -12.21
CA GLY A 163 -1.97 -1.53 -13.43
C GLY A 163 -0.46 -1.77 -13.56
N GLU A 164 0.01 -2.19 -14.73
CA GLU A 164 1.43 -2.20 -15.05
C GLU A 164 1.99 -0.80 -14.78
N LEU A 165 3.02 -0.72 -13.92
CA LEU A 165 3.77 0.51 -13.72
C LEU A 165 4.30 0.97 -15.08
N PRO A 166 4.03 2.20 -15.52
CA PRO A 166 4.66 2.70 -16.73
C PRO A 166 6.17 2.63 -16.53
N ALA A 167 6.86 1.97 -17.45
CA ALA A 167 8.31 1.98 -17.48
C ALA A 167 8.80 3.44 -17.54
N CYS A 168 9.57 3.85 -16.53
CA CYS A 168 10.28 5.13 -16.51
C CYS A 168 11.34 5.17 -17.59
#